data_ae14454d8d8ff10b04bc5d6e3aa68353
#
_entry.id   ae14454d8d8ff10b04bc5d6e3aa68353
#
_cell.length_a   1.000
_cell.length_b   1.000
_cell.length_c   1.000
_cell.angle_alpha   90.00
_cell.angle_beta   90.00
_cell.angle_gamma   90.00
#
_symmetry.space_group_name_H-M   'P 1'
#
loop_
_entity.id
_entity.type
_entity.pdbx_description
1 polymer ?
#
loop_
_entity_poly.entity_id
_entity_poly.type
_entity_poly.pdbx_seq_one_letter_code
_entity_poly.pdbx_strand_id
1 'polypeptide(L)'
;DIDVTAGGVELSRLFAADNIAGFVDIPGVNPNSVLVRVSGDSMTPLVPDGAYIAIRKVELSSSIMWGHVYVVVTDDYRMVKRIRKNVDPCCVTLHSENPQYDDIDMPVADIRAIFIVETVIDCRRL
;
A
#
# COMPACT_ATOMS: atom_id res chain seq x y z
N ASP A 1 5.66 -1.83 -8.65
CA ASP A 1 5.44 -1.62 -7.39
C ASP A 1 5.46 -0.25 -6.69
N ILE A 2 6.01 -0.10 -5.49
CA ILE A 2 5.87 1.15 -4.78
C ILE A 2 7.21 1.74 -4.47
N ASP A 3 7.35 3.00 -4.83
CA ASP A 3 8.44 3.85 -4.41
C ASP A 3 7.98 4.60 -3.17
N VAL A 4 8.38 4.13 -2.00
CA VAL A 4 7.83 4.63 -0.76
C VAL A 4 8.92 5.09 0.18
N THR A 5 8.76 6.28 0.69
CA THR A 5 9.54 6.76 1.81
C THR A 5 8.69 7.53 2.77
N ALA A 6 9.12 7.60 4.01
CA ALA A 6 8.43 8.31 5.04
C ALA A 6 9.39 9.03 5.95
N GLY A 7 8.96 10.13 6.57
CA GLY A 7 9.79 10.96 7.42
C GLY A 7 10.10 10.39 8.79
N GLY A 8 9.45 9.32 9.21
CA GLY A 8 9.70 8.69 10.50
C GLY A 8 10.85 7.70 10.47
N VAL A 9 11.56 7.57 11.58
CA VAL A 9 12.67 6.61 11.70
C VAL A 9 12.22 5.19 11.40
N GLU A 10 11.03 4.83 11.84
CA GLU A 10 10.47 3.50 11.61
C GLU A 10 10.12 3.29 10.14
N LEU A 11 9.57 4.31 9.50
CA LEU A 11 9.22 4.25 8.09
C LEU A 11 10.46 4.28 7.20
N SER A 12 11.51 5.02 7.58
CA SER A 12 12.75 5.06 6.81
C SER A 12 13.47 3.72 6.76
N ARG A 13 13.18 2.81 7.66
CA ARG A 13 13.65 1.43 7.58
C ARG A 13 12.94 0.62 6.52
N LEU A 14 11.68 0.96 6.26
CA LEU A 14 10.82 0.21 5.36
C LEU A 14 10.88 0.75 3.93
N PHE A 15 11.24 2.01 3.79
CA PHE A 15 11.18 2.71 2.52
C PHE A 15 12.46 3.52 2.28
N ALA A 16 12.88 3.61 1.01
CA ALA A 16 14.07 4.37 0.64
C ALA A 16 13.81 5.88 0.73
N ALA A 17 14.80 6.64 1.21
CA ALA A 17 14.62 8.05 1.57
C ALA A 17 14.19 8.96 0.40
N ASP A 18 14.47 8.56 -0.84
CA ASP A 18 14.19 9.39 -2.01
C ASP A 18 12.75 9.32 -2.52
N ASN A 19 11.91 8.47 -1.91
CA ASN A 19 10.60 8.16 -2.47
C ASN A 19 9.45 8.84 -1.74
N ILE A 20 9.71 9.58 -0.67
CA ILE A 20 8.67 10.37 -0.01
C ILE A 20 8.23 11.46 -0.98
N ALA A 21 6.96 11.40 -1.37
CA ALA A 21 6.36 12.46 -2.16
C ALA A 21 6.12 13.71 -1.32
N GLY A 22 6.07 13.56 -0.01
CA GLY A 22 5.87 14.66 0.92
C GLY A 22 4.64 14.51 1.78
N PHE A 23 4.29 15.59 2.44
CA PHE A 23 3.08 15.71 3.24
C PHE A 23 2.18 16.74 2.56
N VAL A 24 0.88 16.48 2.55
CA VAL A 24 -0.09 17.31 1.85
C VAL A 24 -1.18 17.73 2.80
N ASP A 25 -1.51 19.00 2.77
CA ASP A 25 -2.66 19.57 3.48
C ASP A 25 -3.79 19.76 2.47
N ILE A 26 -4.57 18.71 2.29
CA ILE A 26 -5.73 18.72 1.39
C ILE A 26 -6.97 18.39 2.23
N PRO A 27 -8.04 19.19 2.11
CA PRO A 27 -9.29 18.85 2.78
C PRO A 27 -9.77 17.45 2.41
N GLY A 28 -10.12 16.66 3.44
CA GLY A 28 -10.56 15.28 3.27
C GLY A 28 -9.45 14.23 3.29
N VAL A 29 -8.19 14.64 3.26
CA VAL A 29 -7.05 13.74 3.43
C VAL A 29 -6.59 13.80 4.87
N ASN A 30 -6.39 12.62 5.49
CA ASN A 30 -5.90 12.55 6.86
C ASN A 30 -4.53 13.22 6.97
N PRO A 31 -4.37 14.24 7.84
CA PRO A 31 -3.10 14.96 7.96
C PRO A 31 -1.96 14.11 8.52
N ASN A 32 -2.27 12.96 9.13
CA ASN A 32 -1.27 12.01 9.63
C ASN A 32 -0.86 10.98 8.60
N SER A 33 -1.44 11.02 7.40
CA SER A 33 -1.03 10.10 6.34
C SER A 33 0.23 10.57 5.64
N VAL A 34 0.91 9.61 5.03
CA VAL A 34 2.09 9.86 4.22
C VAL A 34 1.70 9.62 2.77
N LEU A 35 2.14 10.50 1.88
CA LEU A 35 1.95 10.32 0.45
C LEU A 35 3.10 9.54 -0.14
N VAL A 36 2.75 8.53 -0.92
CA VAL A 36 3.72 7.72 -1.66
C VAL A 36 3.25 7.59 -3.10
N ARG A 37 4.20 7.48 -4.01
CA ARG A 37 3.91 7.30 -5.43
C ARG A 37 3.87 5.82 -5.75
N VAL A 38 2.91 5.42 -6.57
CA VAL A 38 2.75 4.04 -7.02
C VAL A 38 3.35 3.89 -8.41
N SER A 39 4.21 2.89 -8.58
CA SER A 39 4.72 2.47 -9.88
C SER A 39 4.12 1.12 -10.26
N GLY A 40 3.70 1.01 -11.51
CA GLY A 40 3.13 -0.23 -12.03
C GLY A 40 1.62 -0.15 -12.17
N ASP A 41 1.05 -1.17 -12.80
CA ASP A 41 -0.34 -1.17 -13.21
C ASP A 41 -1.18 -2.28 -12.56
N SER A 42 -0.66 -2.96 -11.54
CA SER A 42 -1.37 -4.08 -10.91
C SER A 42 -2.67 -3.66 -10.23
N MET A 43 -2.82 -2.40 -9.90
CA MET A 43 -4.02 -1.87 -9.24
C MET A 43 -4.85 -0.97 -10.15
N THR A 44 -4.55 -0.92 -11.42
CA THR A 44 -5.38 -0.16 -12.37
C THR A 44 -6.71 -0.89 -12.60
N PRO A 45 -7.81 -0.17 -12.77
CA PRO A 45 -7.92 1.28 -12.88
C PRO A 45 -8.05 2.03 -11.55
N LEU A 46 -8.16 1.31 -10.43
CA LEU A 46 -8.41 1.93 -9.12
C LEU A 46 -7.26 2.86 -8.71
N VAL A 47 -6.03 2.40 -8.87
CA VAL A 47 -4.83 3.19 -8.61
C VAL A 47 -4.02 3.23 -9.91
N PRO A 48 -4.09 4.33 -10.66
CA PRO A 48 -3.31 4.46 -11.88
C PRO A 48 -1.81 4.43 -11.64
N ASP A 49 -1.06 3.93 -12.61
CA ASP A 49 0.40 4.02 -12.58
C ASP A 49 0.84 5.49 -12.45
N GLY A 50 1.71 5.76 -11.51
CA GLY A 50 2.19 7.11 -11.23
C GLY A 50 1.32 7.94 -10.28
N ALA A 51 0.17 7.43 -9.86
CA ALA A 51 -0.67 8.12 -8.89
C ALA A 51 -0.03 8.12 -7.50
N TYR A 52 -0.48 9.03 -6.67
CA TYR A 52 -0.10 9.04 -5.25
C TYR A 52 -1.18 8.39 -4.42
N ILE A 53 -0.78 7.77 -3.34
CA ILE A 53 -1.71 7.25 -2.34
C ILE A 53 -1.35 7.82 -0.97
N ALA A 54 -2.36 8.14 -0.20
CA ALA A 54 -2.20 8.53 1.19
C ALA A 54 -2.36 7.29 2.05
N ILE A 55 -1.33 6.95 2.80
CA ILE A 55 -1.26 5.72 3.58
C ILE A 55 -1.03 6.00 5.05
N ARG A 56 -1.48 5.09 5.89
CA ARG A 56 -1.30 5.14 7.34
C ARG A 56 -0.96 3.75 7.84
N LYS A 57 0.07 3.65 8.66
CA LYS A 57 0.46 2.37 9.24
C LYS A 57 -0.63 1.83 10.17
N VAL A 58 -0.89 0.55 10.06
CA VAL A 58 -1.80 -0.17 10.95
C VAL A 58 -1.11 -1.41 11.49
N GLU A 59 -1.55 -1.86 12.66
CA GLU A 59 -0.98 -3.07 13.26
C GLU A 59 -1.51 -4.32 12.55
N LEU A 60 -0.60 -5.22 12.20
CA LEU A 60 -0.97 -6.49 11.55
C LEU A 60 -1.84 -7.36 12.45
N SER A 61 -1.65 -7.25 13.76
CA SER A 61 -2.45 -7.96 14.76
C SER A 61 -3.84 -7.39 14.96
N SER A 62 -4.08 -6.16 14.49
CA SER A 62 -5.41 -5.55 14.52
C SER A 62 -6.33 -6.21 13.52
N SER A 63 -7.61 -5.89 13.62
CA SER A 63 -8.60 -6.38 12.66
C SER A 63 -8.29 -5.84 11.26
N ILE A 64 -7.94 -6.74 10.34
CA ILE A 64 -7.78 -6.40 8.94
C ILE A 64 -9.17 -6.17 8.35
N MET A 65 -9.32 -5.09 7.61
CA MET A 65 -10.52 -4.85 6.83
C MET A 65 -10.41 -5.65 5.52
N TRP A 66 -10.99 -6.83 5.52
CA TRP A 66 -10.89 -7.73 4.38
C TRP A 66 -11.46 -7.10 3.11
N GLY A 67 -10.71 -7.23 2.04
CA GLY A 67 -11.06 -6.63 0.75
C GLY A 67 -10.63 -5.17 0.59
N HIS A 68 -10.16 -4.53 1.64
CA HIS A 68 -9.65 -3.17 1.55
C HIS A 68 -8.25 -3.14 0.96
N VAL A 69 -7.84 -1.97 0.47
CA VAL A 69 -6.54 -1.77 -0.17
C VAL A 69 -5.48 -1.43 0.86
N TYR A 70 -4.37 -2.13 0.79
CA TYR A 70 -3.23 -1.95 1.70
C TYR A 70 -1.92 -1.89 0.92
N VAL A 71 -0.94 -1.20 1.47
CA VAL A 71 0.45 -1.43 1.14
C VAL A 71 0.94 -2.57 2.01
N VAL A 72 1.45 -3.62 1.40
CA VAL A 72 1.98 -4.79 2.08
C VAL A 72 3.50 -4.80 1.91
N VAL A 73 4.21 -4.83 3.02
CA VAL A 73 5.67 -4.82 3.04
C VAL A 73 6.17 -6.18 3.46
N THR A 74 7.01 -6.77 2.63
CA THR A 74 7.78 -7.98 2.94
C THR A 74 9.27 -7.64 2.90
N ASP A 75 10.13 -8.62 3.12
CA ASP A 75 11.58 -8.38 3.02
C ASP A 75 12.01 -7.92 1.63
N ASP A 76 11.34 -8.43 0.59
CA ASP A 76 11.75 -8.20 -0.80
C ASP A 76 10.82 -7.23 -1.55
N TYR A 77 9.60 -7.05 -1.09
CA TYR A 77 8.58 -6.33 -1.85
C TYR A 77 7.80 -5.33 -1.02
N ARG A 78 7.33 -4.30 -1.70
CA ARG A 78 6.32 -3.36 -1.22
C ARG A 78 5.24 -3.30 -2.30
N MET A 79 4.06 -3.78 -1.97
CA MET A 79 2.99 -3.97 -2.95
C MET A 79 1.72 -3.29 -2.49
N VAL A 80 1.00 -2.69 -3.43
CA VAL A 80 -0.38 -2.26 -3.20
C VAL A 80 -1.28 -3.38 -3.63
N LYS A 81 -2.07 -3.91 -2.72
CA LYS A 81 -2.98 -5.02 -2.99
C LYS A 81 -4.21 -4.92 -2.09
N ARG A 82 -5.29 -5.58 -2.49
CA ARG A 82 -6.36 -5.88 -1.55
C ARG A 82 -5.94 -7.08 -0.71
N ILE A 83 -6.16 -7.01 0.60
CA ILE A 83 -5.94 -8.16 1.47
C ILE A 83 -7.27 -8.88 1.64
N ARG A 84 -7.32 -10.12 1.23
CA ARG A 84 -8.49 -11.00 1.35
C ARG A 84 -8.17 -12.19 2.23
N LYS A 85 -9.21 -12.79 2.79
CA LYS A 85 -9.06 -14.03 3.55
C LYS A 85 -8.54 -15.13 2.63
N ASN A 86 -7.75 -16.02 3.22
CA ASN A 86 -7.27 -17.23 2.56
C ASN A 86 -7.87 -18.44 3.26
N VAL A 87 -8.01 -19.55 2.54
CA VAL A 87 -8.47 -20.81 3.12
C VAL A 87 -7.48 -21.34 4.16
N ASP A 88 -6.20 -21.04 3.97
CA ASP A 88 -5.16 -21.34 4.96
C ASP A 88 -5.12 -20.21 6.00
N PRO A 89 -5.37 -20.50 7.29
CA PRO A 89 -5.36 -19.47 8.32
C PRO A 89 -3.99 -18.84 8.56
N CYS A 90 -2.91 -19.47 8.08
CA CYS A 90 -1.56 -18.91 8.17
C CYS A 90 -1.23 -17.96 7.02
N CYS A 91 -2.13 -17.80 6.08
CA CYS A 91 -1.94 -16.96 4.89
C CYS A 91 -3.04 -15.92 4.76
N VAL A 92 -2.73 -14.89 3.97
CA VAL A 92 -3.73 -13.99 3.39
C VAL A 92 -3.61 -14.06 1.88
N THR A 93 -4.67 -13.66 1.19
CA THR A 93 -4.66 -13.55 -0.28
C THR A 93 -4.46 -12.09 -0.65
N LEU A 94 -3.44 -11.83 -1.44
CA LEU A 94 -3.19 -10.51 -2.00
C LEU A 94 -3.78 -10.45 -3.41
N HIS A 95 -4.75 -9.57 -3.59
CA HIS A 95 -5.53 -9.45 -4.82
C HIS A 95 -5.23 -8.15 -5.53
N SER A 96 -4.95 -8.23 -6.84
CA SER A 96 -4.75 -7.08 -7.72
C SER A 96 -6.08 -6.66 -8.36
N GLU A 97 -6.33 -5.34 -8.48
CA GLU A 97 -7.49 -4.85 -9.21
C GLU A 97 -7.40 -5.18 -10.70
N ASN A 98 -6.20 -5.16 -11.26
CA ASN A 98 -5.98 -5.50 -12.66
C ASN A 98 -6.10 -7.02 -12.83
N PRO A 99 -7.06 -7.50 -13.62
CA PRO A 99 -7.31 -8.93 -13.77
C PRO A 99 -6.19 -9.70 -14.48
N GLN A 100 -5.23 -9.00 -15.08
CA GLN A 100 -4.06 -9.64 -15.68
C GLN A 100 -3.06 -10.19 -14.66
N TYR A 101 -3.23 -9.80 -13.39
CA TYR A 101 -2.37 -10.26 -12.29
C TYR A 101 -3.10 -11.30 -11.47
N ASP A 102 -2.42 -12.40 -11.20
CA ASP A 102 -2.96 -13.47 -10.36
C ASP A 102 -2.92 -13.09 -8.89
N ASP A 103 -3.80 -13.71 -8.11
CA ASP A 103 -3.76 -13.62 -6.66
C ASP A 103 -2.49 -14.26 -6.12
N ILE A 104 -2.01 -13.74 -5.00
CA ILE A 104 -0.83 -14.22 -4.32
C ILE A 104 -1.24 -14.76 -2.96
N ASP A 105 -0.88 -16.01 -2.66
CA ASP A 105 -0.99 -16.55 -1.31
C ASP A 105 0.22 -16.08 -0.52
N MET A 106 -0.01 -15.23 0.47
CA MET A 106 1.06 -14.62 1.25
C MET A 106 1.03 -15.14 2.69
N PRO A 107 2.08 -15.86 3.13
CA PRO A 107 2.19 -16.22 4.54
C PRO A 107 2.23 -14.98 5.43
N VAL A 108 1.40 -14.96 6.46
CA VAL A 108 1.38 -13.84 7.41
C VAL A 108 2.75 -13.62 8.03
N ALA A 109 3.51 -14.70 8.24
CA ALA A 109 4.85 -14.63 8.81
C ALA A 109 5.84 -13.84 7.94
N ASP A 110 5.58 -13.71 6.64
CA ASP A 110 6.44 -12.96 5.72
C ASP A 110 6.11 -11.48 5.66
N ILE A 111 4.98 -11.07 6.22
CA ILE A 111 4.56 -9.67 6.22
C ILE A 111 5.25 -8.93 7.36
N ARG A 112 5.97 -7.87 7.02
CA ARG A 112 6.69 -7.04 8.00
C ARG A 112 5.86 -5.85 8.48
N ALA A 113 5.06 -5.29 7.59
CA ALA A 113 4.18 -4.16 7.92
C ALA A 113 3.06 -4.05 6.90
N ILE A 114 1.95 -3.45 7.33
CA ILE A 114 0.87 -3.07 6.43
C ILE A 114 0.49 -1.62 6.69
N PHE A 115 0.09 -0.96 5.61
CA PHE A 115 -0.40 0.41 5.66
C PHE A 115 -1.74 0.45 4.94
N ILE A 116 -2.74 1.02 5.58
CA ILE A 116 -4.04 1.18 4.93
C ILE A 116 -3.97 2.32 3.92
N VAL A 117 -4.51 2.09 2.72
CA VAL A 117 -4.63 3.14 1.70
C VAL A 117 -5.96 3.83 1.91
N GLU A 118 -5.90 5.11 2.28
CA GLU A 118 -7.11 5.87 2.59
C GLU A 118 -7.55 6.74 1.42
N THR A 119 -6.62 7.19 0.59
CA THR A 119 -6.93 8.13 -0.50
C THR A 119 -6.03 7.87 -1.70
N VAL A 120 -6.59 8.00 -2.89
CA VAL A 120 -5.84 7.99 -4.15
C VAL A 120 -5.87 9.40 -4.72
N ILE A 121 -4.71 9.90 -5.12
CA ILE A 121 -4.56 11.21 -5.72
C ILE A 121 -3.89 11.03 -7.08
N ASP A 122 -4.65 11.30 -8.13
CA ASP A 122 -4.18 11.20 -9.50
C ASP A 122 -3.98 12.60 -10.05
N CYS A 123 -2.72 13.04 -10.11
CA CYS A 123 -2.37 14.36 -10.63
C CYS A 123 -2.09 14.27 -12.12
N ARG A 124 -2.89 14.95 -12.91
CA ARG A 124 -2.73 14.98 -14.37
C ARG A 124 -2.44 16.38 -14.86
N ARG A 125 -1.51 16.47 -15.81
CA ARG A 125 -1.32 17.71 -16.56
C ARG A 125 -2.26 17.70 -17.77
N LEU A 126 -2.97 18.77 -17.94
CA LEU A 126 -3.85 18.95 -19.08
C LEU A 126 -3.15 19.72 -20.20
#